data_39e273f8e874e821fa589ceb71e022fe
#
_entry.id   39e273f8e874e821fa589ceb71e022fe
#
_cell.length_a   1.000
_cell.length_b   1.000
_cell.length_c   1.000
_cell.angle_alpha   90.00
_cell.angle_beta   90.00
_cell.angle_gamma   90.00
#
_symmetry.space_group_name_H-M   'P 1'
#
loop_
_entity.id
_entity.type
_entity.pdbx_description
1 polymer ?
#
loop_
_entity_poly.entity_id
_entity_poly.type
_entity_poly.pdbx_seq_one_letter_code
_entity_poly.pdbx_strand_id
1 'polypeptide(L)'
;MSASTTAAPASERLHALDALRGGALLLGIVLHAAMSFVPATPRFWFIQDTHPSLLLGLLTFTIHVFRMTTFFLMAGFFARMSFHRRGTQGFVRDRLQRIGLPLVIGWPILFTPMSLIAIWASHFPNGGWSRSWPPVLPNFPLTHLWFIYVLLELYVAMLLLRGAFVWLDASGTWRAVIDRVFPGIMRSPLAALVPAIPIGIAFCLDQRWINVMGVRTPDQSLITNAQAWIGFGSAFAVGWLLHRQVDLLRLIERRWLPHLLLAVVLILISFVLAGVMLSAPGAPKLPVSFATLRLASAILYAPAIWIATFAAIGLALRFMSGFSPTRRYLADASYWLYLIHMPIVMALQVALSQLDWPGLIKFTIILAVAIPVMLASYHLLVRFTFIGVVLNGRRAEKRVLPHGGIATA
;
A
#
# COMPACT_ATOMS: atom_id res chain seq x y z
N MET A 1 -39.27 4.83 -15.92
CA MET A 1 -38.34 3.95 -16.64
C MET A 1 -37.26 3.52 -15.65
N SER A 2 -37.39 2.33 -15.11
CA SER A 2 -36.45 1.77 -14.14
C SER A 2 -35.26 1.18 -14.90
N ALA A 3 -34.11 1.85 -14.86
CA ALA A 3 -32.87 1.29 -15.42
C ALA A 3 -32.44 0.08 -14.58
N SER A 4 -32.65 -1.11 -15.13
CA SER A 4 -32.08 -2.35 -14.57
C SER A 4 -30.56 -2.27 -14.68
N THR A 5 -29.89 -1.94 -13.58
CA THR A 5 -28.46 -2.05 -13.47
C THR A 5 -28.10 -3.54 -13.50
N THR A 6 -27.84 -4.07 -14.69
CA THR A 6 -27.26 -5.41 -14.87
C THR A 6 -25.92 -5.45 -14.18
N ALA A 7 -25.79 -6.38 -13.26
CA ALA A 7 -24.57 -6.56 -12.48
C ALA A 7 -23.39 -6.95 -13.38
N ALA A 8 -22.27 -6.26 -13.23
CA ALA A 8 -21.04 -6.56 -13.94
C ALA A 8 -20.63 -8.04 -13.76
N PRO A 9 -20.23 -8.75 -14.82
CA PRO A 9 -19.76 -10.13 -14.77
C PRO A 9 -18.57 -10.30 -13.81
N ALA A 10 -18.34 -11.52 -13.30
CA ALA A 10 -17.25 -11.80 -12.36
C ALA A 10 -15.86 -11.40 -12.89
N SER A 11 -15.63 -11.51 -14.21
CA SER A 11 -14.40 -11.09 -14.89
C SER A 11 -14.16 -9.57 -14.80
N GLU A 12 -15.20 -8.76 -14.92
CA GLU A 12 -15.09 -7.29 -14.86
C GLU A 12 -14.71 -6.81 -13.46
N ARG A 13 -15.19 -7.47 -12.41
CA ARG A 13 -14.78 -7.17 -11.02
C ARG A 13 -13.31 -7.47 -10.78
N LEU A 14 -12.79 -8.54 -11.37
CA LEU A 14 -11.36 -8.86 -11.28
C LEU A 14 -10.51 -7.80 -11.97
N HIS A 15 -10.97 -7.24 -13.11
CA HIS A 15 -10.26 -6.13 -13.77
C HIS A 15 -10.19 -4.87 -12.89
N ALA A 16 -11.29 -4.53 -12.19
CA ALA A 16 -11.30 -3.41 -11.25
C ALA A 16 -10.32 -3.59 -10.09
N LEU A 17 -10.30 -4.79 -9.49
CA LEU A 17 -9.41 -5.11 -8.38
C LEU A 17 -7.94 -5.18 -8.81
N ASP A 18 -7.64 -5.66 -10.01
CA ASP A 18 -6.30 -5.62 -10.60
C ASP A 18 -5.83 -4.17 -10.86
N ALA A 19 -6.72 -3.32 -11.37
CA ALA A 19 -6.45 -1.90 -11.57
C ALA A 19 -6.20 -1.19 -10.23
N LEU A 20 -7.00 -1.48 -9.20
CA LEU A 20 -6.82 -0.94 -7.86
C LEU A 20 -5.48 -1.35 -7.26
N ARG A 21 -5.08 -2.62 -7.40
CA ARG A 21 -3.78 -3.11 -6.94
C ARG A 21 -2.63 -2.37 -7.63
N GLY A 22 -2.69 -2.24 -8.95
CA GLY A 22 -1.71 -1.47 -9.72
C GLY A 22 -1.67 -0.01 -9.29
N GLY A 23 -2.84 0.63 -9.14
CA GLY A 23 -2.97 2.00 -8.64
C GLY A 23 -2.39 2.21 -7.25
N ALA A 24 -2.64 1.28 -6.32
CA ALA A 24 -2.08 1.35 -4.97
C ALA A 24 -0.54 1.26 -4.95
N LEU A 25 0.07 0.49 -5.87
CA LEU A 25 1.53 0.48 -6.05
C LEU A 25 2.04 1.80 -6.62
N LEU A 26 1.38 2.36 -7.64
CA LEU A 26 1.75 3.66 -8.21
C LEU A 26 1.60 4.80 -7.22
N LEU A 27 0.57 4.80 -6.38
CA LEU A 27 0.42 5.76 -5.27
C LEU A 27 1.60 5.70 -4.29
N GLY A 28 2.33 4.58 -4.20
CA GLY A 28 3.55 4.50 -3.42
C GLY A 28 4.67 5.37 -3.98
N ILE A 29 4.79 5.44 -5.29
CA ILE A 29 5.77 6.30 -5.97
C ILE A 29 5.44 7.77 -5.69
N VAL A 30 4.15 8.14 -5.83
CA VAL A 30 3.66 9.49 -5.53
C VAL A 30 3.93 9.87 -4.08
N LEU A 31 3.66 8.97 -3.13
CA LEU A 31 3.92 9.18 -1.71
C LEU A 31 5.41 9.44 -1.45
N HIS A 32 6.29 8.55 -1.93
CA HIS A 32 7.73 8.69 -1.68
C HIS A 32 8.31 9.92 -2.38
N ALA A 33 7.81 10.30 -3.55
CA ALA A 33 8.21 11.54 -4.24
C ALA A 33 7.80 12.80 -3.44
N ALA A 34 6.70 12.75 -2.70
CA ALA A 34 6.21 13.87 -1.89
C ALA A 34 6.93 13.98 -0.52
N MET A 35 7.55 12.92 0.00
CA MET A 35 8.04 12.89 1.37
C MET A 35 9.10 13.95 1.72
N SER A 36 9.96 14.35 0.76
CA SER A 36 10.93 15.42 0.98
C SER A 36 10.29 16.80 1.22
N PHE A 37 9.04 16.97 0.84
CA PHE A 37 8.33 18.24 0.87
C PHE A 37 7.31 18.35 2.01
N VAL A 38 7.23 17.35 2.89
CA VAL A 38 6.30 17.35 4.03
C VAL A 38 6.79 18.34 5.09
N PRO A 39 5.99 19.33 5.49
CA PRO A 39 6.40 20.32 6.48
C PRO A 39 6.51 19.74 7.90
N ALA A 40 7.27 20.38 8.76
CA ALA A 40 7.34 20.16 10.21
C ALA A 40 7.74 18.73 10.66
N THR A 41 8.35 17.95 9.82
CA THR A 41 8.85 16.64 10.23
C THR A 41 10.34 16.70 10.49
N PRO A 42 10.79 16.54 11.75
CA PRO A 42 12.22 16.41 12.01
C PRO A 42 12.73 15.14 11.32
N ARG A 43 13.52 15.29 10.27
CA ARG A 43 14.37 14.29 9.59
C ARG A 43 13.86 12.83 9.60
N PHE A 44 12.59 12.59 9.27
CA PHE A 44 12.14 11.20 9.10
C PHE A 44 12.35 10.68 7.66
N TRP A 45 12.75 11.58 6.75
CA TRP A 45 13.17 11.27 5.39
C TRP A 45 14.65 11.66 5.20
N PHE A 46 15.35 11.02 4.27
CA PHE A 46 16.79 11.16 4.09
C PHE A 46 17.24 12.55 3.57
N ILE A 47 16.34 13.33 2.97
CA ILE A 47 16.54 14.73 2.60
C ILE A 47 15.25 15.52 2.76
N GLN A 48 15.35 16.71 3.37
CA GLN A 48 14.25 17.64 3.55
C GLN A 48 14.43 18.79 2.56
N ASP A 49 13.41 19.07 1.75
CA ASP A 49 13.47 20.20 0.83
C ASP A 49 13.35 21.54 1.57
N THR A 50 13.98 22.58 1.03
CA THR A 50 13.92 23.95 1.58
C THR A 50 12.55 24.61 1.39
N HIS A 51 11.73 24.10 0.47
CA HIS A 51 10.39 24.60 0.15
C HIS A 51 9.31 23.53 0.45
N PRO A 52 8.99 23.30 1.73
CA PRO A 52 7.94 22.35 2.10
C PRO A 52 6.57 22.83 1.61
N SER A 53 5.63 21.89 1.41
CA SER A 53 4.27 22.18 0.93
C SER A 53 3.24 21.46 1.79
N LEU A 54 2.31 22.22 2.36
CA LEU A 54 1.21 21.67 3.12
C LEU A 54 0.30 20.78 2.26
N LEU A 55 0.14 21.11 0.97
CA LEU A 55 -0.63 20.30 0.03
C LEU A 55 0.03 18.93 -0.20
N LEU A 56 1.37 18.88 -0.33
CA LEU A 56 2.10 17.63 -0.44
C LEU A 56 2.10 16.84 0.88
N GLY A 57 2.08 17.56 2.02
CA GLY A 57 1.84 16.94 3.33
C GLY A 57 0.47 16.28 3.42
N LEU A 58 -0.59 16.95 3.00
CA LEU A 58 -1.95 16.39 2.96
C LEU A 58 -2.05 15.21 1.99
N LEU A 59 -1.44 15.32 0.81
CA LEU A 59 -1.38 14.24 -0.18
C LEU A 59 -0.70 12.99 0.40
N THR A 60 0.48 13.17 1.01
CA THR A 60 1.24 12.10 1.67
C THR A 60 0.42 11.44 2.77
N PHE A 61 -0.17 12.25 3.65
CA PHE A 61 -1.01 11.76 4.74
C PHE A 61 -2.22 10.97 4.21
N THR A 62 -2.93 11.50 3.23
CA THR A 62 -4.09 10.85 2.62
C THR A 62 -3.74 9.49 2.04
N ILE A 63 -2.67 9.41 1.23
CA ILE A 63 -2.22 8.14 0.65
C ILE A 63 -1.82 7.15 1.74
N HIS A 64 -1.15 7.64 2.79
CA HIS A 64 -0.67 6.82 3.90
C HIS A 64 -1.82 6.17 4.69
N VAL A 65 -2.97 6.87 4.86
CA VAL A 65 -4.13 6.36 5.59
C VAL A 65 -4.63 5.04 5.03
N PHE A 66 -4.85 4.90 3.72
CA PHE A 66 -5.59 3.75 3.17
C PHE A 66 -4.76 2.82 2.28
N ARG A 67 -3.68 3.31 1.68
CA ARG A 67 -2.97 2.59 0.61
C ARG A 67 -2.53 1.18 1.02
N MET A 68 -1.88 1.06 2.18
CA MET A 68 -1.32 -0.23 2.60
C MET A 68 -2.41 -1.22 3.02
N THR A 69 -3.44 -0.75 3.74
CA THR A 69 -4.60 -1.56 4.11
C THR A 69 -5.35 -2.06 2.88
N THR A 70 -5.57 -1.19 1.89
CA THR A 70 -6.15 -1.58 0.59
C THR A 70 -5.31 -2.65 -0.09
N PHE A 71 -3.98 -2.48 -0.09
CA PHE A 71 -3.10 -3.43 -0.75
C PHE A 71 -3.11 -4.80 -0.07
N PHE A 72 -3.00 -4.87 1.26
CA PHE A 72 -3.04 -6.14 1.99
C PHE A 72 -4.42 -6.82 1.90
N LEU A 73 -5.50 -6.06 1.83
CA LEU A 73 -6.83 -6.60 1.58
C LEU A 73 -6.89 -7.25 0.17
N MET A 74 -6.39 -6.57 -0.86
CA MET A 74 -6.29 -7.15 -2.20
C MET A 74 -5.38 -8.38 -2.22
N ALA A 75 -4.26 -8.36 -1.48
CA ALA A 75 -3.37 -9.49 -1.38
C ALA A 75 -4.07 -10.72 -0.78
N GLY A 76 -4.87 -10.56 0.28
CA GLY A 76 -5.66 -11.62 0.88
C GLY A 76 -6.72 -12.18 -0.08
N PHE A 77 -7.40 -11.31 -0.82
CA PHE A 77 -8.38 -11.70 -1.84
C PHE A 77 -7.75 -12.57 -2.93
N PHE A 78 -6.66 -12.11 -3.54
CA PHE A 78 -5.96 -12.84 -4.58
C PHE A 78 -5.19 -14.06 -4.05
N ALA A 79 -4.76 -14.04 -2.79
CA ALA A 79 -4.14 -15.21 -2.15
C ALA A 79 -5.12 -16.38 -2.09
N ARG A 80 -6.36 -16.13 -1.63
CA ARG A 80 -7.40 -17.18 -1.61
C ARG A 80 -7.71 -17.71 -3.00
N MET A 81 -7.88 -16.82 -3.97
CA MET A 81 -8.11 -17.22 -5.36
C MET A 81 -6.98 -18.10 -5.90
N SER A 82 -5.74 -17.70 -5.68
CA SER A 82 -4.55 -18.44 -6.13
C SER A 82 -4.41 -19.79 -5.41
N PHE A 83 -4.66 -19.82 -4.10
CA PHE A 83 -4.60 -21.03 -3.27
C PHE A 83 -5.61 -22.09 -3.75
N HIS A 84 -6.87 -21.71 -3.97
CA HIS A 84 -7.89 -22.65 -4.44
C HIS A 84 -7.64 -23.15 -5.86
N ARG A 85 -6.97 -22.36 -6.70
CA ARG A 85 -6.66 -22.74 -8.08
C ARG A 85 -5.42 -23.63 -8.21
N ARG A 86 -4.43 -23.50 -7.32
CA ARG A 86 -3.09 -24.13 -7.45
C ARG A 86 -2.80 -25.18 -6.37
N GLY A 87 -3.62 -25.24 -5.32
CA GLY A 87 -3.33 -26.03 -4.13
C GLY A 87 -2.17 -25.45 -3.31
N THR A 88 -1.84 -26.11 -2.20
CA THR A 88 -0.81 -25.63 -1.25
C THR A 88 0.58 -25.55 -1.90
N GLN A 89 1.02 -26.63 -2.52
CA GLN A 89 2.36 -26.71 -3.12
C GLN A 89 2.55 -25.70 -4.25
N GLY A 90 1.57 -25.62 -5.17
CA GLY A 90 1.61 -24.67 -6.28
C GLY A 90 1.54 -23.22 -5.80
N PHE A 91 0.80 -22.94 -4.72
CA PHE A 91 0.74 -21.61 -4.09
C PHE A 91 2.09 -21.24 -3.48
N VAL A 92 2.68 -22.09 -2.66
CA VAL A 92 3.99 -21.83 -2.03
C VAL A 92 5.07 -21.57 -3.08
N ARG A 93 5.19 -22.47 -4.08
CA ARG A 93 6.16 -22.29 -5.16
C ARG A 93 5.98 -20.97 -5.89
N ASP A 94 4.75 -20.59 -6.22
CA ASP A 94 4.44 -19.31 -6.89
C ASP A 94 4.84 -18.11 -6.02
N ARG A 95 4.58 -18.14 -4.70
CA ARG A 95 4.94 -17.04 -3.79
C ARG A 95 6.45 -16.93 -3.59
N LEU A 96 7.15 -18.04 -3.43
CA LEU A 96 8.60 -18.02 -3.32
C LEU A 96 9.26 -17.48 -4.58
N GLN A 97 8.79 -17.89 -5.77
CA GLN A 97 9.35 -17.41 -7.03
C GLN A 97 9.06 -15.94 -7.31
N ARG A 98 7.83 -15.46 -7.03
CA ARG A 98 7.41 -14.11 -7.41
C ARG A 98 7.61 -13.05 -6.34
N ILE A 99 7.81 -13.42 -5.10
CA ILE A 99 7.93 -12.50 -3.97
C ILE A 99 9.21 -12.78 -3.20
N GLY A 100 9.46 -14.04 -2.82
CA GLY A 100 10.65 -14.41 -2.06
C GLY A 100 11.94 -14.16 -2.84
N LEU A 101 12.01 -14.64 -4.08
CA LEU A 101 13.19 -14.45 -4.93
C LEU A 101 13.47 -12.95 -5.23
N PRO A 102 12.47 -12.12 -5.64
CA PRO A 102 12.68 -10.68 -5.77
C PRO A 102 13.08 -9.97 -4.48
N LEU A 103 12.61 -10.42 -3.31
CA LEU A 103 13.03 -9.86 -2.03
C LEU A 103 14.51 -10.12 -1.77
N VAL A 104 14.95 -11.38 -1.89
CA VAL A 104 16.33 -11.80 -1.55
C VAL A 104 17.34 -11.22 -2.55
N ILE A 105 17.04 -11.28 -3.85
CA ILE A 105 17.95 -10.76 -4.90
C ILE A 105 17.82 -9.24 -5.01
N GLY A 106 16.60 -8.72 -4.91
CA GLY A 106 16.33 -7.28 -5.06
C GLY A 106 16.89 -6.45 -3.92
N TRP A 107 16.88 -6.97 -2.69
CA TRP A 107 17.34 -6.20 -1.54
C TRP A 107 18.78 -5.67 -1.71
N PRO A 108 19.82 -6.47 -1.96
CA PRO A 108 21.18 -5.93 -2.09
C PRO A 108 21.34 -5.02 -3.32
N ILE A 109 20.66 -5.35 -4.43
CA ILE A 109 20.72 -4.56 -5.67
C ILE A 109 20.12 -3.16 -5.47
N LEU A 110 19.04 -3.05 -4.70
CA LEU A 110 18.34 -1.78 -4.46
C LEU A 110 18.90 -1.02 -3.27
N PHE A 111 19.32 -1.73 -2.23
CA PHE A 111 19.88 -1.12 -1.02
C PHE A 111 21.21 -0.40 -1.29
N THR A 112 22.08 -0.95 -2.12
CA THR A 112 23.38 -0.35 -2.46
C THR A 112 23.23 1.06 -3.06
N PRO A 113 22.50 1.28 -4.17
CA PRO A 113 22.34 2.63 -4.70
C PRO A 113 21.59 3.56 -3.73
N MET A 114 20.62 3.07 -2.97
CA MET A 114 19.95 3.89 -1.96
C MET A 114 20.91 4.38 -0.88
N SER A 115 21.83 3.54 -0.42
CA SER A 115 22.84 3.90 0.55
C SER A 115 23.83 4.94 -0.01
N LEU A 116 24.27 4.77 -1.25
CA LEU A 116 25.15 5.75 -1.93
C LEU A 116 24.45 7.10 -2.09
N ILE A 117 23.16 7.12 -2.44
CA ILE A 117 22.37 8.34 -2.55
C ILE A 117 22.17 8.99 -1.17
N ALA A 118 21.98 8.21 -0.11
CA ALA A 118 21.89 8.74 1.25
C ALA A 118 23.22 9.37 1.72
N ILE A 119 24.37 8.78 1.34
CA ILE A 119 25.68 9.36 1.55
C ILE A 119 25.81 10.66 0.76
N TRP A 120 25.42 10.69 -0.50
CA TRP A 120 25.39 11.92 -1.28
C TRP A 120 24.51 13.00 -0.62
N ALA A 121 23.31 12.66 -0.16
CA ALA A 121 22.44 13.57 0.57
C ALA A 121 23.08 14.15 1.83
N SER A 122 23.94 13.38 2.54
CA SER A 122 24.59 13.83 3.78
C SER A 122 25.60 14.99 3.58
N HIS A 123 25.99 15.29 2.36
CA HIS A 123 26.83 16.45 2.04
C HIS A 123 26.04 17.77 2.04
N PHE A 124 24.71 17.73 2.14
CA PHE A 124 23.88 18.93 2.19
C PHE A 124 23.37 19.17 3.61
N PRO A 125 23.20 20.44 4.04
CA PRO A 125 22.77 20.80 5.39
C PRO A 125 21.40 20.22 5.79
N ASN A 126 20.52 20.03 4.80
CA ASN A 126 19.16 19.51 4.92
C ASN A 126 19.04 18.00 4.61
N GLY A 127 20.18 17.36 4.37
CA GLY A 127 20.27 15.95 4.03
C GLY A 127 20.98 15.11 5.08
N GLY A 128 20.90 13.83 4.90
CA GLY A 128 21.51 12.83 5.74
C GLY A 128 20.51 11.98 6.51
N TRP A 129 20.88 10.77 6.77
CA TRP A 129 20.08 9.83 7.53
C TRP A 129 20.36 10.01 9.02
N SER A 130 19.36 10.37 9.82
CA SER A 130 19.53 10.61 11.27
C SER A 130 19.67 9.32 12.09
N ARG A 131 19.61 8.15 11.46
CA ARG A 131 19.73 6.86 12.13
C ARG A 131 21.11 6.26 11.91
N SER A 132 21.78 5.93 12.99
CA SER A 132 23.03 5.17 12.98
C SER A 132 22.79 3.78 12.37
N TRP A 133 23.49 3.50 11.28
CA TRP A 133 23.68 2.15 10.78
C TRP A 133 24.98 1.60 11.37
N PRO A 134 25.02 0.46 11.96
CA PRO A 134 25.13 -0.83 11.28
C PRO A 134 23.88 -1.69 11.48
N PRO A 135 23.56 -2.59 10.55
CA PRO A 135 22.51 -3.57 10.71
C PRO A 135 22.95 -4.63 11.72
N VAL A 136 22.64 -4.41 12.99
CA VAL A 136 22.76 -5.43 14.04
C VAL A 136 21.39 -6.05 14.21
N LEU A 137 21.26 -7.36 14.01
CA LEU A 137 19.99 -8.06 14.22
C LEU A 137 19.43 -7.75 15.61
N PRO A 138 18.12 -7.46 15.75
CA PRO A 138 17.07 -7.57 14.75
C PRO A 138 16.93 -6.35 13.82
N ASN A 139 17.77 -5.31 13.96
CA ASN A 139 17.72 -4.11 13.13
C ASN A 139 18.27 -4.43 11.75
N PHE A 140 17.39 -4.49 10.77
CA PHE A 140 17.72 -4.78 9.38
C PHE A 140 16.95 -3.84 8.45
N PRO A 141 17.64 -3.15 7.52
CA PRO A 141 17.00 -2.16 6.66
C PRO A 141 16.23 -2.81 5.51
N LEU A 142 15.04 -3.25 5.79
CA LEU A 142 14.13 -3.73 4.75
C LEU A 142 13.77 -2.61 3.77
N THR A 143 13.90 -1.34 4.20
CA THR A 143 13.52 -0.16 3.42
C THR A 143 12.08 -0.29 2.90
N HIS A 144 11.79 0.09 1.65
CA HIS A 144 10.47 -0.08 1.05
C HIS A 144 10.08 -1.55 0.77
N LEU A 145 11.04 -2.48 0.80
CA LEU A 145 10.77 -3.91 0.60
C LEU A 145 10.11 -4.57 1.82
N TRP A 146 10.00 -3.86 2.97
CA TRP A 146 9.28 -4.35 4.15
C TRP A 146 7.87 -4.88 3.79
N PHE A 147 7.24 -4.27 2.79
CA PHE A 147 5.90 -4.65 2.36
C PHE A 147 5.84 -6.09 1.82
N ILE A 148 6.76 -6.49 0.92
CA ILE A 148 6.79 -7.86 0.39
C ILE A 148 7.29 -8.86 1.44
N TYR A 149 8.09 -8.41 2.40
CA TYR A 149 8.51 -9.21 3.55
C TYR A 149 7.31 -9.56 4.46
N VAL A 150 6.56 -8.55 4.92
CA VAL A 150 5.32 -8.77 5.71
C VAL A 150 4.30 -9.59 4.93
N LEU A 151 4.21 -9.41 3.62
CA LEU A 151 3.32 -10.20 2.79
C LEU A 151 3.69 -11.69 2.79
N LEU A 152 4.98 -12.04 2.78
CA LEU A 152 5.44 -13.43 2.94
C LEU A 152 5.08 -13.98 4.32
N GLU A 153 5.31 -13.21 5.39
CA GLU A 153 4.90 -13.60 6.74
C GLU A 153 3.40 -13.89 6.82
N LEU A 154 2.56 -13.03 6.22
CA LEU A 154 1.12 -13.22 6.19
C LEU A 154 0.70 -14.45 5.37
N TYR A 155 1.42 -14.80 4.30
CA TYR A 155 1.15 -16.05 3.58
C TYR A 155 1.49 -17.28 4.44
N VAL A 156 2.59 -17.25 5.17
CA VAL A 156 2.97 -18.33 6.09
C VAL A 156 1.92 -18.44 7.21
N ALA A 157 1.59 -17.32 7.86
CA ALA A 157 0.58 -17.27 8.91
C ALA A 157 -0.78 -17.79 8.41
N MET A 158 -1.19 -17.40 7.20
CA MET A 158 -2.44 -17.87 6.59
C MET A 158 -2.43 -19.39 6.38
N LEU A 159 -1.33 -19.96 5.88
CA LEU A 159 -1.23 -21.40 5.66
C LEU A 159 -1.31 -22.18 6.98
N LEU A 160 -0.59 -21.70 8.01
CA LEU A 160 -0.60 -22.30 9.34
C LEU A 160 -1.97 -22.20 10.01
N LEU A 161 -2.55 -20.98 10.05
CA LEU A 161 -3.87 -20.75 10.64
C LEU A 161 -4.96 -21.52 9.92
N ARG A 162 -4.92 -21.55 8.59
CA ARG A 162 -5.87 -22.34 7.81
C ARG A 162 -5.73 -23.85 8.09
N GLY A 163 -4.49 -24.36 8.17
CA GLY A 163 -4.23 -25.77 8.50
C GLY A 163 -4.78 -26.12 9.86
N ALA A 164 -4.45 -25.33 10.90
CA ALA A 164 -4.95 -25.50 12.26
C ALA A 164 -6.48 -25.38 12.31
N PHE A 165 -7.06 -24.38 11.63
CA PHE A 165 -8.49 -24.16 11.61
C PHE A 165 -9.25 -25.33 10.95
N VAL A 166 -8.76 -25.88 9.83
CA VAL A 166 -9.39 -27.04 9.18
C VAL A 166 -9.29 -28.29 10.03
N TRP A 167 -8.18 -28.45 10.76
CA TRP A 167 -7.97 -29.56 11.68
C TRP A 167 -8.92 -29.48 12.90
N LEU A 168 -9.06 -28.29 13.51
CA LEU A 168 -9.94 -28.05 14.66
C LEU A 168 -11.44 -28.07 14.28
N ASP A 169 -11.78 -27.66 13.05
CA ASP A 169 -13.16 -27.57 12.56
C ASP A 169 -13.47 -28.74 11.60
N ALA A 170 -13.24 -29.96 12.03
CA ALA A 170 -13.54 -31.18 11.25
C ALA A 170 -15.02 -31.26 10.84
N SER A 171 -15.92 -30.84 11.71
CA SER A 171 -17.39 -30.81 11.50
C SER A 171 -17.84 -29.70 10.51
N GLY A 172 -17.02 -28.68 10.29
CA GLY A 172 -17.38 -27.50 9.46
C GLY A 172 -18.28 -26.48 10.16
N THR A 173 -18.54 -26.64 11.44
CA THR A 173 -19.44 -25.77 12.22
C THR A 173 -18.96 -24.34 12.29
N TRP A 174 -17.68 -24.13 12.57
CA TRP A 174 -17.09 -22.78 12.65
C TRP A 174 -17.07 -22.10 11.28
N ARG A 175 -16.80 -22.87 10.22
CA ARG A 175 -16.89 -22.37 8.84
C ARG A 175 -18.30 -21.89 8.49
N ALA A 176 -19.33 -22.64 8.90
CA ALA A 176 -20.72 -22.26 8.70
C ALA A 176 -21.10 -21.00 9.50
N VAL A 177 -20.57 -20.84 10.73
CA VAL A 177 -20.76 -19.62 11.53
C VAL A 177 -20.12 -18.41 10.81
N ILE A 178 -18.87 -18.53 10.33
CA ILE A 178 -18.20 -17.46 9.61
C ILE A 178 -18.98 -17.08 8.34
N ASP A 179 -19.48 -18.08 7.58
CA ASP A 179 -20.27 -17.86 6.37
C ASP A 179 -21.59 -17.15 6.61
N ARG A 180 -22.12 -17.22 7.83
CA ARG A 180 -23.34 -16.51 8.25
C ARG A 180 -23.03 -15.13 8.83
N VAL A 181 -22.03 -15.03 9.73
CA VAL A 181 -21.71 -13.81 10.47
C VAL A 181 -21.05 -12.77 9.57
N PHE A 182 -20.08 -13.16 8.75
CA PHE A 182 -19.35 -12.21 7.91
C PHE A 182 -20.24 -11.41 6.93
N PRO A 183 -21.19 -12.04 6.20
CA PRO A 183 -22.14 -11.28 5.39
C PRO A 183 -23.06 -10.38 6.21
N GLY A 184 -23.45 -10.82 7.42
CA GLY A 184 -24.23 -10.00 8.34
C GLY A 184 -23.52 -8.70 8.68
N ILE A 185 -22.24 -8.78 9.04
CA ILE A 185 -21.37 -7.62 9.28
C ILE A 185 -21.29 -6.75 8.02
N MET A 186 -20.99 -7.34 6.85
CA MET A 186 -20.81 -6.60 5.60
C MET A 186 -22.08 -5.89 5.11
N ARG A 187 -23.27 -6.42 5.45
CA ARG A 187 -24.55 -5.76 5.13
C ARG A 187 -24.84 -4.57 6.06
N SER A 188 -24.28 -4.56 7.27
CA SER A 188 -24.41 -3.44 8.19
C SER A 188 -23.83 -2.14 7.59
N PRO A 189 -24.39 -0.96 7.90
CA PRO A 189 -23.76 0.31 7.59
C PRO A 189 -22.43 0.51 8.33
N LEU A 190 -22.22 -0.22 9.43
CA LEU A 190 -21.00 -0.18 10.26
C LEU A 190 -19.92 -1.19 9.81
N ALA A 191 -20.06 -1.78 8.61
CA ALA A 191 -19.16 -2.81 8.10
C ALA A 191 -17.67 -2.42 8.15
N ALA A 192 -17.35 -1.15 7.88
CA ALA A 192 -15.98 -0.65 7.90
C ALA A 192 -15.42 -0.42 9.34
N LEU A 193 -16.30 -0.30 10.35
CA LEU A 193 -15.87 -0.06 11.72
C LEU A 193 -15.43 -1.34 12.42
N VAL A 194 -16.05 -2.47 12.11
CA VAL A 194 -15.73 -3.76 12.76
C VAL A 194 -14.24 -4.12 12.59
N PRO A 195 -13.65 -4.11 11.39
CA PRO A 195 -12.24 -4.40 11.22
C PRO A 195 -11.33 -3.25 11.67
N ALA A 196 -11.86 -2.05 11.96
CA ALA A 196 -11.10 -0.95 12.54
C ALA A 196 -10.84 -1.14 14.05
N ILE A 197 -11.66 -1.93 14.74
CA ILE A 197 -11.55 -2.14 16.21
C ILE A 197 -10.17 -2.68 16.61
N PRO A 198 -9.63 -3.77 16.03
CA PRO A 198 -8.35 -4.32 16.48
C PRO A 198 -7.19 -3.33 16.34
N ILE A 199 -7.12 -2.62 15.23
CA ILE A 199 -6.05 -1.64 15.01
C ILE A 199 -6.25 -0.39 15.85
N GLY A 200 -7.48 0.04 16.08
CA GLY A 200 -7.81 1.14 16.97
C GLY A 200 -7.36 0.86 18.41
N ILE A 201 -7.61 -0.35 18.92
CA ILE A 201 -7.10 -0.80 20.21
C ILE A 201 -5.58 -0.78 20.25
N ALA A 202 -4.91 -1.28 19.20
CA ALA A 202 -3.45 -1.27 19.12
C ALA A 202 -2.87 0.14 19.13
N PHE A 203 -3.52 1.11 18.48
CA PHE A 203 -3.12 2.52 18.54
C PHE A 203 -3.33 3.14 19.94
N CYS A 204 -4.43 2.81 20.60
CA CYS A 204 -4.71 3.31 21.95
C CYS A 204 -3.69 2.77 22.97
N LEU A 205 -3.24 1.53 22.84
CA LEU A 205 -2.29 0.89 23.74
C LEU A 205 -0.85 1.36 23.54
N ASP A 206 -0.47 1.78 22.34
CA ASP A 206 0.88 2.32 22.08
C ASP A 206 0.95 3.81 22.44
N GLN A 207 1.52 4.11 23.61
CA GLN A 207 1.67 5.49 24.10
C GLN A 207 2.57 6.37 23.22
N ARG A 208 3.40 5.80 22.36
CA ARG A 208 4.30 6.53 21.46
C ARG A 208 3.69 6.74 20.06
N TRP A 209 2.54 6.13 19.80
CA TRP A 209 1.89 6.26 18.51
C TRP A 209 1.27 7.65 18.33
N ILE A 210 1.48 8.22 17.16
CA ILE A 210 0.79 9.42 16.66
C ILE A 210 0.28 9.14 15.24
N ASN A 211 -0.80 9.78 14.86
CA ASN A 211 -1.52 9.45 13.63
C ASN A 211 -0.72 9.69 12.33
N VAL A 212 0.27 10.58 12.34
CA VAL A 212 1.17 10.78 11.19
C VAL A 212 2.00 9.52 10.87
N MET A 213 2.20 8.64 11.83
CA MET A 213 2.93 7.38 11.62
C MET A 213 2.07 6.32 10.92
N GLY A 214 0.74 6.49 10.88
CA GLY A 214 -0.16 5.45 10.38
C GLY A 214 -0.01 4.13 11.12
N VAL A 215 -0.16 3.02 10.42
CA VAL A 215 0.24 1.70 10.90
C VAL A 215 1.75 1.61 10.83
N ARG A 216 2.43 1.42 11.97
CA ARG A 216 3.89 1.36 12.03
C ARG A 216 4.43 0.21 11.17
N THR A 217 5.34 0.54 10.28
CA THR A 217 5.95 -0.41 9.35
C THR A 217 7.25 -0.98 9.90
N PRO A 218 7.60 -2.26 9.62
CA PRO A 218 8.89 -2.84 10.03
C PRO A 218 10.00 -2.57 9.00
N ASP A 219 10.12 -1.34 8.51
CA ASP A 219 11.07 -0.95 7.47
C ASP A 219 12.55 -1.05 7.92
N GLN A 220 12.79 -1.12 9.22
CA GLN A 220 14.10 -1.16 9.86
C GLN A 220 14.30 -2.41 10.73
N SER A 221 13.47 -3.44 10.62
CA SER A 221 13.55 -4.62 11.47
C SER A 221 13.02 -5.86 10.76
N LEU A 222 13.68 -7.01 11.00
CA LEU A 222 13.15 -8.33 10.62
C LEU A 222 12.07 -8.83 11.59
N ILE A 223 11.87 -8.16 12.73
CA ILE A 223 10.77 -8.49 13.64
C ILE A 223 9.62 -7.53 13.37
N THR A 224 8.57 -8.05 12.76
CA THR A 224 7.37 -7.30 12.47
C THR A 224 6.62 -6.94 13.75
N ASN A 225 6.34 -5.65 13.94
CA ASN A 225 5.67 -5.15 15.13
C ASN A 225 4.18 -5.52 15.18
N ALA A 226 3.59 -5.49 16.38
CA ALA A 226 2.19 -5.89 16.60
C ALA A 226 1.18 -5.06 15.81
N GLN A 227 1.42 -3.76 15.60
CA GLN A 227 0.51 -2.91 14.83
C GLN A 227 0.46 -3.34 13.36
N ALA A 228 1.60 -3.68 12.74
CA ALA A 228 1.66 -4.20 11.38
C ALA A 228 0.95 -5.56 11.28
N TRP A 229 1.18 -6.48 12.23
CA TRP A 229 0.47 -7.76 12.27
C TRP A 229 -1.05 -7.59 12.40
N ILE A 230 -1.52 -6.73 13.31
CA ILE A 230 -2.94 -6.49 13.54
C ILE A 230 -3.55 -5.74 12.35
N GLY A 231 -2.95 -4.64 11.90
CA GLY A 231 -3.51 -3.79 10.86
C GLY A 231 -3.50 -4.46 9.48
N PHE A 232 -2.35 -4.97 9.05
CA PHE A 232 -2.22 -5.60 7.74
C PHE A 232 -2.75 -7.02 7.73
N GLY A 233 -2.64 -7.76 8.84
CA GLY A 233 -3.21 -9.09 9.00
C GLY A 233 -4.74 -9.08 8.97
N SER A 234 -5.38 -8.12 9.65
CA SER A 234 -6.84 -7.96 9.57
C SER A 234 -7.31 -7.59 8.15
N ALA A 235 -6.57 -6.71 7.46
CA ALA A 235 -6.85 -6.38 6.07
C ALA A 235 -6.75 -7.61 5.15
N PHE A 236 -5.69 -8.39 5.30
CA PHE A 236 -5.49 -9.64 4.57
C PHE A 236 -6.62 -10.64 4.85
N ALA A 237 -7.01 -10.81 6.12
CA ALA A 237 -8.10 -11.70 6.52
C ALA A 237 -9.45 -11.27 5.93
N VAL A 238 -9.79 -9.98 5.98
CA VAL A 238 -11.00 -9.45 5.34
C VAL A 238 -10.97 -9.70 3.83
N GLY A 239 -9.86 -9.48 3.17
CA GLY A 239 -9.70 -9.79 1.74
C GLY A 239 -9.91 -11.28 1.42
N TRP A 240 -9.35 -12.16 2.24
CA TRP A 240 -9.54 -13.61 2.14
C TRP A 240 -11.02 -14.00 2.26
N LEU A 241 -11.74 -13.41 3.23
CA LEU A 241 -13.16 -13.66 3.44
C LEU A 241 -14.04 -13.07 2.33
N LEU A 242 -13.69 -11.89 1.81
CA LEU A 242 -14.39 -11.29 0.65
C LEU A 242 -14.31 -12.17 -0.60
N HIS A 243 -13.16 -12.79 -0.86
CA HIS A 243 -13.07 -13.75 -1.98
C HIS A 243 -13.93 -15.00 -1.75
N ARG A 244 -14.22 -15.37 -0.52
CA ARG A 244 -15.14 -16.49 -0.20
C ARG A 244 -16.58 -16.18 -0.61
N GLN A 245 -16.93 -14.88 -0.58
CA GLN A 245 -18.29 -14.37 -0.87
C GLN A 245 -18.21 -13.12 -1.74
N VAL A 246 -17.81 -13.31 -2.98
CA VAL A 246 -17.49 -12.23 -3.96
C VAL A 246 -18.66 -11.27 -4.17
N ASP A 247 -19.91 -11.72 -3.97
CA ASP A 247 -21.10 -10.86 -4.11
C ASP A 247 -21.16 -9.72 -3.11
N LEU A 248 -20.45 -9.83 -1.97
CA LEU A 248 -20.34 -8.75 -0.99
C LEU A 248 -19.60 -7.52 -1.54
N LEU A 249 -18.79 -7.68 -2.58
CA LEU A 249 -18.16 -6.56 -3.28
C LEU A 249 -19.20 -5.58 -3.86
N ARG A 250 -20.39 -6.06 -4.26
CA ARG A 250 -21.49 -5.19 -4.71
C ARG A 250 -21.99 -4.24 -3.63
N LEU A 251 -21.93 -4.64 -2.37
CA LEU A 251 -22.32 -3.76 -1.26
C LEU A 251 -21.32 -2.62 -1.09
N ILE A 252 -20.03 -2.93 -1.22
CA ILE A 252 -18.94 -1.93 -1.16
C ILE A 252 -19.06 -1.00 -2.36
N GLU A 253 -19.30 -1.54 -3.57
CA GLU A 253 -19.52 -0.76 -4.78
C GLU A 253 -20.71 0.22 -4.64
N ARG A 254 -21.87 -0.25 -4.14
CA ARG A 254 -23.05 0.60 -3.97
C ARG A 254 -22.84 1.73 -2.95
N ARG A 255 -21.98 1.52 -1.97
CA ARG A 255 -21.69 2.47 -0.88
C ARG A 255 -20.43 3.32 -1.14
N TRP A 256 -19.91 3.37 -2.36
CA TRP A 256 -18.67 4.08 -2.66
C TRP A 256 -18.72 5.56 -2.29
N LEU A 257 -19.82 6.25 -2.58
CA LEU A 257 -19.94 7.68 -2.34
C LEU A 257 -20.04 8.03 -0.84
N PRO A 258 -20.95 7.44 -0.03
CA PRO A 258 -20.93 7.69 1.41
C PRO A 258 -19.61 7.32 2.08
N HIS A 259 -18.95 6.23 1.68
CA HIS A 259 -17.62 5.91 2.18
C HIS A 259 -16.59 6.98 1.79
N LEU A 260 -16.63 7.48 0.56
CA LEU A 260 -15.71 8.53 0.09
C LEU A 260 -15.90 9.83 0.89
N LEU A 261 -17.14 10.30 1.01
CA LEU A 261 -17.43 11.54 1.74
C LEU A 261 -17.00 11.46 3.21
N LEU A 262 -17.33 10.35 3.88
CA LEU A 262 -16.92 10.12 5.26
C LEU A 262 -15.39 9.95 5.40
N ALA A 263 -14.75 9.28 4.46
CA ALA A 263 -13.28 9.17 4.43
C ALA A 263 -12.61 10.53 4.33
N VAL A 264 -13.09 11.41 3.43
CA VAL A 264 -12.56 12.76 3.27
C VAL A 264 -12.65 13.53 4.60
N VAL A 265 -13.83 13.51 5.24
CA VAL A 265 -14.04 14.20 6.53
C VAL A 265 -13.08 13.66 7.60
N LEU A 266 -13.00 12.33 7.77
CA LEU A 266 -12.14 11.73 8.78
C LEU A 266 -10.66 11.96 8.52
N ILE A 267 -10.23 11.93 7.25
CA ILE A 267 -8.84 12.21 6.86
C ILE A 267 -8.50 13.67 7.17
N LEU A 268 -9.36 14.63 6.83
CA LEU A 268 -9.12 16.04 7.10
C LEU A 268 -9.05 16.33 8.60
N ILE A 269 -9.98 15.80 9.40
CA ILE A 269 -9.94 15.92 10.86
C ILE A 269 -8.64 15.31 11.41
N SER A 270 -8.28 14.09 10.95
CA SER A 270 -7.05 13.43 11.38
C SER A 270 -5.80 14.19 10.98
N PHE A 271 -5.79 14.83 9.80
CA PHE A 271 -4.68 15.67 9.35
C PHE A 271 -4.51 16.92 10.22
N VAL A 272 -5.61 17.58 10.57
CA VAL A 272 -5.59 18.73 11.50
C VAL A 272 -5.06 18.30 12.87
N LEU A 273 -5.54 17.18 13.41
CA LEU A 273 -5.03 16.64 14.68
C LEU A 273 -3.53 16.30 14.61
N ALA A 274 -3.05 15.76 13.47
CA ALA A 274 -1.61 15.53 13.25
C ALA A 274 -0.81 16.85 13.32
N GLY A 275 -1.30 17.90 12.67
CA GLY A 275 -0.68 19.22 12.70
C GLY A 275 -0.61 19.79 14.13
N VAL A 276 -1.70 19.66 14.91
CA VAL A 276 -1.73 20.09 16.32
C VAL A 276 -0.72 19.29 17.16
N MET A 277 -0.64 17.99 16.98
CA MET A 277 0.29 17.12 17.74
C MET A 277 1.77 17.37 17.39
N LEU A 278 2.05 17.83 16.17
CA LEU A 278 3.40 18.15 15.69
C LEU A 278 3.76 19.64 15.81
N SER A 279 2.87 20.46 16.37
CA SER A 279 3.12 21.90 16.52
C SER A 279 4.42 22.18 17.29
N ALA A 280 5.16 23.18 16.79
CA ALA A 280 6.44 23.58 17.37
C ALA A 280 6.32 24.04 18.84
N PRO A 281 7.39 23.92 19.64
CA PRO A 281 7.45 24.54 20.97
C PRO A 281 7.15 26.05 20.86
N GLY A 282 6.16 26.51 21.62
CA GLY A 282 5.71 27.92 21.58
C GLY A 282 4.44 28.21 20.77
N ALA A 283 3.94 27.26 19.98
CA ALA A 283 2.63 27.38 19.37
C ALA A 283 1.50 27.46 20.43
N PRO A 284 0.37 28.14 20.15
CA PRO A 284 -0.77 28.18 21.06
C PRO A 284 -1.21 26.76 21.42
N LYS A 285 -1.13 26.43 22.72
CA LYS A 285 -1.54 25.12 23.21
C LYS A 285 -3.06 25.07 23.35
N LEU A 286 -3.67 24.06 22.77
CA LEU A 286 -5.06 23.75 23.08
C LEU A 286 -5.17 23.38 24.58
N PRO A 287 -6.28 23.74 25.26
CA PRO A 287 -6.50 23.36 26.67
C PRO A 287 -6.83 21.87 26.83
N VAL A 288 -6.14 21.01 26.10
CA VAL A 288 -6.37 19.56 26.04
C VAL A 288 -5.01 18.84 26.18
N SER A 289 -4.97 17.76 26.97
CA SER A 289 -3.74 17.01 27.17
C SER A 289 -3.30 16.29 25.88
N PHE A 290 -1.99 16.12 25.72
CA PHE A 290 -1.45 15.33 24.60
C PHE A 290 -2.02 13.89 24.57
N ALA A 291 -2.21 13.27 25.74
CA ALA A 291 -2.81 11.96 25.84
C ALA A 291 -4.24 11.90 25.29
N THR A 292 -5.03 12.94 25.57
CA THR A 292 -6.40 13.06 25.06
C THR A 292 -6.40 13.24 23.53
N LEU A 293 -5.52 14.11 23.01
CA LEU A 293 -5.37 14.31 21.55
C LEU A 293 -4.96 13.02 20.85
N ARG A 294 -4.02 12.27 21.44
CA ARG A 294 -3.57 10.98 20.93
C ARG A 294 -4.71 9.95 20.90
N LEU A 295 -5.46 9.85 21.97
CA LEU A 295 -6.62 8.93 22.06
C LEU A 295 -7.70 9.30 21.03
N ALA A 296 -8.06 10.58 20.93
CA ALA A 296 -8.99 11.06 19.91
C ALA A 296 -8.49 10.73 18.49
N SER A 297 -7.18 10.93 18.24
CA SER A 297 -6.57 10.58 16.97
C SER A 297 -6.67 9.09 16.68
N ALA A 298 -6.45 8.21 17.66
CA ALA A 298 -6.56 6.75 17.48
C ALA A 298 -7.99 6.33 17.13
N ILE A 299 -8.98 6.90 17.83
CA ILE A 299 -10.42 6.63 17.64
C ILE A 299 -10.89 7.08 16.25
N LEU A 300 -10.35 8.18 15.71
CA LEU A 300 -10.75 8.72 14.40
C LEU A 300 -9.96 8.08 13.26
N TYR A 301 -8.67 7.83 13.45
CA TYR A 301 -7.78 7.35 12.40
C TYR A 301 -8.04 5.89 12.02
N ALA A 302 -8.34 5.01 12.98
CA ALA A 302 -8.63 3.60 12.69
C ALA A 302 -9.86 3.41 11.80
N PRO A 303 -11.03 4.06 12.06
CA PRO A 303 -12.14 4.11 11.10
C PRO A 303 -11.76 4.74 9.76
N ALA A 304 -10.96 5.84 9.76
CA ALA A 304 -10.53 6.48 8.52
C ALA A 304 -9.82 5.52 7.58
N ILE A 305 -8.92 4.66 8.10
CA ILE A 305 -8.23 3.62 7.34
C ILE A 305 -9.23 2.73 6.59
N TRP A 306 -10.20 2.17 7.28
CA TRP A 306 -11.10 1.18 6.71
C TRP A 306 -12.18 1.77 5.82
N ILE A 307 -12.71 2.94 6.20
CA ILE A 307 -13.69 3.66 5.39
C ILE A 307 -13.06 4.12 4.08
N ALA A 308 -11.83 4.67 4.12
CA ALA A 308 -11.10 5.05 2.92
C ALA A 308 -10.70 3.84 2.06
N THR A 309 -10.36 2.70 2.68
CA THR A 309 -10.11 1.44 1.98
C THR A 309 -11.37 0.97 1.24
N PHE A 310 -12.54 0.99 1.89
CA PHE A 310 -13.80 0.61 1.25
C PHE A 310 -14.22 1.61 0.17
N ALA A 311 -13.95 2.92 0.37
CA ALA A 311 -14.14 3.93 -0.65
C ALA A 311 -13.29 3.65 -1.90
N ALA A 312 -12.00 3.33 -1.73
CA ALA A 312 -11.08 3.02 -2.83
C ALA A 312 -11.52 1.78 -3.61
N ILE A 313 -11.93 0.71 -2.90
CA ILE A 313 -12.46 -0.51 -3.53
C ILE A 313 -13.77 -0.20 -4.28
N GLY A 314 -14.69 0.53 -3.64
CA GLY A 314 -15.97 0.90 -4.24
C GLY A 314 -15.82 1.75 -5.50
N LEU A 315 -14.90 2.75 -5.46
CA LEU A 315 -14.54 3.57 -6.62
C LEU A 315 -13.99 2.72 -7.78
N ALA A 316 -13.05 1.81 -7.47
CA ALA A 316 -12.47 0.93 -8.47
C ALA A 316 -13.53 0.04 -9.13
N LEU A 317 -14.39 -0.58 -8.32
CA LEU A 317 -15.50 -1.41 -8.82
C LEU A 317 -16.48 -0.61 -9.66
N ARG A 318 -16.78 0.62 -9.29
CA ARG A 318 -17.75 1.48 -9.99
C ARG A 318 -17.22 2.00 -11.33
N PHE A 319 -15.92 2.40 -11.39
CA PHE A 319 -15.38 3.16 -12.52
C PHE A 319 -14.27 2.45 -13.30
N MET A 320 -13.75 1.32 -12.80
CA MET A 320 -12.63 0.63 -13.42
C MET A 320 -12.92 -0.82 -13.83
N SER A 321 -14.20 -1.25 -13.85
CA SER A 321 -14.59 -2.63 -14.14
C SER A 321 -14.38 -3.03 -15.60
N GLY A 322 -14.51 -2.10 -16.56
CA GLY A 322 -14.30 -2.39 -17.98
C GLY A 322 -12.83 -2.73 -18.31
N PHE A 323 -12.60 -3.53 -19.32
CA PHE A 323 -11.25 -3.81 -19.81
C PHE A 323 -10.61 -2.55 -20.39
N SER A 324 -9.33 -2.31 -20.06
CA SER A 324 -8.51 -1.24 -20.62
C SER A 324 -7.09 -1.75 -20.83
N PRO A 325 -6.56 -1.68 -22.06
CA PRO A 325 -5.17 -2.09 -22.36
C PRO A 325 -4.15 -1.29 -21.55
N THR A 326 -4.36 0.01 -21.39
CA THR A 326 -3.49 0.90 -20.61
C THR A 326 -3.47 0.52 -19.13
N ARG A 327 -4.66 0.30 -18.52
CA ARG A 327 -4.73 -0.16 -17.11
C ARG A 327 -4.07 -1.52 -16.93
N ARG A 328 -4.24 -2.40 -17.91
CA ARG A 328 -3.58 -3.72 -17.91
C ARG A 328 -2.07 -3.59 -17.99
N TYR A 329 -1.55 -2.76 -18.88
CA TYR A 329 -0.12 -2.49 -18.99
C TYR A 329 0.45 -1.92 -17.70
N LEU A 330 -0.21 -0.92 -17.10
CA LEU A 330 0.21 -0.31 -15.83
C LEU A 330 0.16 -1.31 -14.67
N ALA A 331 -0.87 -2.16 -14.61
CA ALA A 331 -0.96 -3.21 -13.60
C ALA A 331 0.15 -4.27 -13.75
N ASP A 332 0.51 -4.65 -14.97
CA ASP A 332 1.61 -5.58 -15.23
C ASP A 332 2.98 -4.92 -14.93
N ALA A 333 3.14 -3.61 -15.17
CA ALA A 333 4.36 -2.86 -14.87
C ALA A 333 4.53 -2.54 -13.36
N SER A 334 3.42 -2.39 -12.63
CA SER A 334 3.39 -1.79 -11.29
C SER A 334 4.33 -2.48 -10.28
N TYR A 335 4.50 -3.79 -10.37
CA TYR A 335 5.40 -4.51 -9.47
C TYR A 335 6.87 -4.19 -9.74
N TRP A 336 7.28 -4.09 -11.00
CA TRP A 336 8.63 -3.64 -11.34
C TRP A 336 8.86 -2.20 -10.91
N LEU A 337 7.92 -1.31 -11.21
CA LEU A 337 7.98 0.08 -10.78
C LEU A 337 8.12 0.21 -9.26
N TYR A 338 7.34 -0.59 -8.51
CA TYR A 338 7.46 -0.67 -7.05
C TYR A 338 8.88 -1.08 -6.60
N LEU A 339 9.50 -2.04 -7.26
CA LEU A 339 10.84 -2.47 -6.86
C LEU A 339 11.88 -1.35 -7.05
N ILE A 340 11.89 -0.69 -8.22
CA ILE A 340 12.98 0.20 -8.60
C ILE A 340 12.77 1.69 -8.28
N HIS A 341 11.56 2.10 -7.84
CA HIS A 341 11.25 3.53 -7.71
C HIS A 341 12.10 4.26 -6.67
N MET A 342 12.45 3.59 -5.55
CA MET A 342 13.12 4.25 -4.44
C MET A 342 14.46 4.89 -4.84
N PRO A 343 15.45 4.18 -5.40
CA PRO A 343 16.71 4.82 -5.77
C PRO A 343 16.51 5.92 -6.81
N ILE A 344 15.56 5.79 -7.75
CA ILE A 344 15.31 6.81 -8.79
C ILE A 344 14.70 8.07 -8.15
N VAL A 345 13.67 7.92 -7.32
CA VAL A 345 13.02 9.05 -6.64
C VAL A 345 14.00 9.73 -5.69
N MET A 346 14.76 8.97 -4.90
CA MET A 346 15.76 9.50 -3.97
C MET A 346 16.84 10.33 -4.72
N ALA A 347 17.37 9.82 -5.82
CA ALA A 347 18.37 10.54 -6.61
C ALA A 347 17.84 11.89 -7.14
N LEU A 348 16.60 11.89 -7.67
CA LEU A 348 15.95 13.10 -8.16
C LEU A 348 15.67 14.09 -7.02
N GLN A 349 15.25 13.61 -5.84
CA GLN A 349 15.06 14.46 -4.68
C GLN A 349 16.35 15.16 -4.24
N VAL A 350 17.48 14.43 -4.17
CA VAL A 350 18.78 15.04 -3.85
C VAL A 350 19.20 16.05 -4.91
N ALA A 351 19.09 15.68 -6.19
CA ALA A 351 19.50 16.56 -7.29
C ALA A 351 18.71 17.88 -7.33
N LEU A 352 17.41 17.86 -6.97
CA LEU A 352 16.55 19.03 -6.99
C LEU A 352 16.50 19.78 -5.66
N SER A 353 16.97 19.17 -4.55
CA SER A 353 16.80 19.73 -3.20
C SER A 353 17.46 21.09 -2.97
N GLN A 354 18.51 21.41 -3.75
CA GLN A 354 19.27 22.65 -3.61
C GLN A 354 18.78 23.77 -4.54
N LEU A 355 17.81 23.48 -5.43
CA LEU A 355 17.24 24.49 -6.29
C LEU A 355 16.25 25.34 -5.51
N ASP A 356 16.28 26.66 -5.75
CA ASP A 356 15.35 27.61 -5.13
C ASP A 356 14.01 27.67 -5.91
N TRP A 357 13.35 26.50 -6.01
CA TRP A 357 12.08 26.35 -6.71
C TRP A 357 10.98 25.86 -5.76
N PRO A 358 9.71 26.22 -6.01
CA PRO A 358 8.59 25.74 -5.21
C PRO A 358 8.54 24.19 -5.17
N GLY A 359 8.27 23.63 -4.00
CA GLY A 359 8.23 22.18 -3.78
C GLY A 359 7.27 21.44 -4.73
N LEU A 360 6.12 22.04 -5.07
CA LEU A 360 5.18 21.47 -6.04
C LEU A 360 5.77 21.32 -7.45
N ILE A 361 6.62 22.25 -7.88
CA ILE A 361 7.31 22.18 -9.19
C ILE A 361 8.31 21.03 -9.15
N LYS A 362 9.16 20.97 -8.13
CA LYS A 362 10.14 19.88 -7.95
C LYS A 362 9.46 18.52 -7.89
N PHE A 363 8.39 18.39 -7.10
CA PHE A 363 7.58 17.17 -7.02
C PHE A 363 7.05 16.74 -8.39
N THR A 364 6.51 17.69 -9.17
CA THR A 364 6.01 17.42 -10.52
C THR A 364 7.13 16.94 -11.45
N ILE A 365 8.30 17.57 -11.39
CA ILE A 365 9.48 17.16 -12.18
C ILE A 365 9.94 15.77 -11.78
N ILE A 366 10.00 15.45 -10.46
CA ILE A 366 10.36 14.12 -9.99
C ILE A 366 9.45 13.06 -10.60
N LEU A 367 8.14 13.26 -10.58
CA LEU A 367 7.20 12.31 -11.17
C LEU A 367 7.29 12.27 -12.70
N ALA A 368 7.42 13.42 -13.36
CA ALA A 368 7.52 13.54 -14.81
C ALA A 368 8.78 12.87 -15.37
N VAL A 369 9.84 12.77 -14.60
CA VAL A 369 11.07 12.07 -14.98
C VAL A 369 11.04 10.60 -14.52
N ALA A 370 10.71 10.35 -13.25
CA ALA A 370 10.78 9.00 -12.68
C ALA A 370 9.82 8.02 -13.35
N ILE A 371 8.56 8.42 -13.61
CA ILE A 371 7.55 7.50 -14.18
C ILE A 371 7.94 7.06 -15.60
N PRO A 372 8.27 7.94 -16.55
CA PRO A 372 8.72 7.52 -17.88
C PRO A 372 9.98 6.65 -17.85
N VAL A 373 10.98 7.00 -17.03
CA VAL A 373 12.22 6.20 -16.88
C VAL A 373 11.90 4.79 -16.41
N MET A 374 11.05 4.65 -15.38
CA MET A 374 10.63 3.36 -14.86
C MET A 374 9.81 2.56 -15.86
N LEU A 375 8.89 3.20 -16.60
CA LEU A 375 8.10 2.54 -17.63
C LEU A 375 8.96 2.10 -18.81
N ALA A 376 9.93 2.92 -19.23
CA ALA A 376 10.91 2.55 -20.26
C ALA A 376 11.74 1.34 -19.81
N SER A 377 12.24 1.36 -18.58
CA SER A 377 12.99 0.22 -18.02
C SER A 377 12.14 -1.06 -17.95
N TYR A 378 10.85 -0.95 -17.57
CA TYR A 378 9.93 -2.08 -17.61
C TYR A 378 9.78 -2.63 -19.02
N HIS A 379 9.57 -1.75 -19.99
CA HIS A 379 9.37 -2.16 -21.38
C HIS A 379 10.60 -2.86 -21.97
N LEU A 380 11.79 -2.32 -21.69
CA LEU A 380 13.07 -2.81 -22.25
C LEU A 380 13.60 -4.03 -21.52
N LEU A 381 13.58 -4.02 -20.18
CA LEU A 381 14.30 -5.00 -19.36
C LEU A 381 13.40 -6.13 -18.81
N VAL A 382 12.06 -5.91 -18.72
CA VAL A 382 11.17 -6.84 -18.02
C VAL A 382 10.13 -7.45 -18.94
N ARG A 383 9.39 -6.65 -19.67
CA ARG A 383 8.16 -7.06 -20.37
C ARG A 383 8.33 -8.31 -21.25
N PHE A 384 9.45 -8.39 -21.97
CA PHE A 384 9.73 -9.44 -22.95
C PHE A 384 10.83 -10.41 -22.52
N THR A 385 11.29 -10.36 -21.28
CA THR A 385 12.42 -11.12 -20.77
C THR A 385 12.01 -12.16 -19.72
N PHE A 386 12.98 -12.93 -19.24
CA PHE A 386 12.77 -13.87 -18.13
C PHE A 386 12.37 -13.17 -16.82
N ILE A 387 12.78 -11.91 -16.62
CA ILE A 387 12.38 -11.10 -15.44
C ILE A 387 10.86 -10.95 -15.42
N GLY A 388 10.23 -10.72 -16.57
CA GLY A 388 8.77 -10.68 -16.68
C GLY A 388 8.09 -12.00 -16.34
N VAL A 389 8.74 -13.15 -16.65
CA VAL A 389 8.25 -14.47 -16.23
C VAL A 389 8.27 -14.59 -14.70
N VAL A 390 9.36 -14.17 -14.05
CA VAL A 390 9.51 -14.21 -12.60
C VAL A 390 8.48 -13.30 -11.92
N LEU A 391 8.39 -12.03 -12.32
CA LEU A 391 7.55 -11.04 -11.64
C LEU A 391 6.05 -11.22 -11.97
N ASN A 392 5.70 -11.41 -13.25
CA ASN A 392 4.31 -11.45 -13.72
C ASN A 392 3.79 -12.86 -14.00
N GLY A 393 4.68 -13.88 -13.99
CA GLY A 393 4.36 -15.27 -14.31
C GLY A 393 4.15 -15.54 -15.79
N ARG A 394 4.42 -14.57 -16.64
CA ARG A 394 4.38 -14.65 -18.09
C ARG A 394 5.24 -13.53 -18.68
N ARG A 395 5.77 -13.75 -19.87
CA ARG A 395 6.31 -12.67 -20.71
C ARG A 395 5.26 -12.28 -21.75
N ALA A 396 5.25 -11.02 -22.15
CA ALA A 396 4.45 -10.60 -23.30
C ALA A 396 5.09 -11.16 -24.59
N GLU A 397 4.27 -11.58 -25.53
CA GLU A 397 4.74 -11.97 -26.86
C GLU A 397 4.95 -10.72 -27.72
N LYS A 398 6.07 -10.66 -28.46
CA LYS A 398 6.27 -9.64 -29.48
C LYS A 398 5.34 -9.99 -30.65
N ARG A 399 4.35 -9.15 -30.94
CA ARG A 399 3.57 -9.29 -32.16
C ARG A 399 4.49 -9.02 -33.35
N VAL A 400 4.77 -10.08 -34.12
CA VAL A 400 5.40 -9.95 -35.43
C VAL A 400 4.25 -9.73 -36.42
N LEU A 401 4.24 -8.58 -37.10
CA LEU A 401 3.30 -8.35 -38.18
C LEU A 401 3.66 -9.25 -39.38
N PRO A 402 2.67 -9.76 -40.12
CA PRO A 402 2.89 -10.70 -41.23
C PRO A 402 3.74 -10.15 -42.39
N HIS A 403 4.12 -8.87 -42.39
CA HIS A 403 4.88 -8.21 -43.45
C HIS A 403 6.09 -7.42 -42.92
N GLY A 404 6.91 -8.03 -42.05
CA GLY A 404 8.26 -7.50 -41.73
C GLY A 404 8.31 -6.24 -40.88
N GLY A 405 7.22 -5.70 -40.40
CA GLY A 405 7.18 -4.55 -39.51
C GLY A 405 6.93 -4.94 -38.05
N ILE A 406 7.75 -4.44 -37.14
CA ILE A 406 7.55 -4.61 -35.68
C ILE A 406 6.57 -3.53 -35.25
N ALA A 407 5.30 -3.90 -34.96
CA ALA A 407 4.36 -3.02 -34.31
C ALA A 407 4.44 -3.22 -32.79
N THR A 408 4.76 -2.18 -32.07
CA THR A 408 4.66 -2.10 -30.62
C THR A 408 3.23 -1.74 -30.24
N ALA A 409 2.52 -2.63 -29.55
CA ALA A 409 1.23 -2.35 -28.92
C ALA A 409 1.38 -2.30 -27.39
#